data_35fb1cf6fc8016c414fc7380c3bdeb19
#
_entry.id   35fb1cf6fc8016c414fc7380c3bdeb19
#
_cell.length_a   1.000
_cell.length_b   1.000
_cell.length_c   1.000
_cell.angle_alpha   90.00
_cell.angle_beta   90.00
_cell.angle_gamma   90.00
#
_symmetry.space_group_name_H-M   'P 1'
#
loop_
_entity.id
_entity.type
_entity.pdbx_description
1 polymer ?
#
loop_
_entity_poly.entity_id
_entity_poly.type
_entity_poly.pdbx_seq_one_letter_code
_entity_poly.pdbx_strand_id
1 'polypeptide(L)'
;MPSERAPSEQVQRLIEVMHTLRRECPWDAEQTHESLVGYLVEETLEVVEAIEHDSDVALVEELGDLLLQVVFHAEIAAERSKFTIDDVARGIADKLVARHPYVFAGADRPDDLLVSWEQRKRAEKGRTSVLDGIPQRMSALSRAAKVMARTTSHGVDVPLAPVGDDVGSRILALVAEAHTAGIDAEQAARAALRQLEQRIADTESTQAKNAHHASG
;
A
#
# COMPACT_ATOMS: atom_id res chain seq x y z
N MET A 1 -0.09 -28.99 -5.56
CA MET A 1 0.97 -29.02 -4.54
C MET A 1 1.90 -27.87 -4.86
N PRO A 2 1.98 -26.80 -4.05
CA PRO A 2 3.05 -25.83 -4.22
C PRO A 2 4.37 -26.57 -3.91
N SER A 3 5.31 -26.47 -4.83
CA SER A 3 6.67 -26.96 -4.67
C SER A 3 7.24 -26.41 -3.35
N GLU A 4 7.77 -27.28 -2.48
CA GLU A 4 8.67 -26.91 -1.39
C GLU A 4 9.92 -26.22 -2.00
N ARG A 5 9.79 -24.94 -2.27
CA ARG A 5 10.97 -24.14 -2.58
C ARG A 5 11.63 -23.78 -1.27
N ALA A 6 12.88 -24.15 -1.13
CA ALA A 6 13.77 -23.56 -0.14
C ALA A 6 13.64 -22.02 -0.19
N PRO A 7 13.84 -21.28 0.93
CA PRO A 7 13.87 -19.83 0.91
C PRO A 7 14.79 -19.41 -0.24
N SER A 8 14.31 -18.47 -1.07
CA SER A 8 14.99 -18.17 -2.33
C SER A 8 16.40 -17.68 -1.98
N GLU A 9 17.43 -18.35 -2.53
CA GLU A 9 18.85 -17.96 -2.39
C GLU A 9 19.05 -16.47 -2.72
N GLN A 10 18.20 -15.90 -3.54
CA GLN A 10 18.27 -14.50 -3.93
C GLN A 10 17.82 -13.54 -2.83
N VAL A 11 16.84 -13.91 -2.01
CA VAL A 11 16.44 -13.09 -0.84
C VAL A 11 17.55 -13.12 0.21
N GLN A 12 18.15 -14.26 0.46
CA GLN A 12 19.30 -14.37 1.35
C GLN A 12 20.48 -13.53 0.83
N ARG A 13 20.77 -13.59 -0.47
CA ARG A 13 21.81 -12.77 -1.10
C ARG A 13 21.52 -11.28 -0.95
N LEU A 14 20.26 -10.83 -1.10
CA LEU A 14 19.91 -9.41 -0.88
C LEU A 14 20.22 -8.97 0.55
N ILE A 15 19.91 -9.79 1.54
CA ILE A 15 20.22 -9.52 2.95
C ILE A 15 21.74 -9.36 3.15
N GLU A 16 22.55 -10.28 2.59
CA GLU A 16 24.02 -10.24 2.68
C GLU A 16 24.60 -9.02 1.97
N VAL A 17 24.05 -8.64 0.81
CA VAL A 17 24.42 -7.42 0.08
C VAL A 17 24.13 -6.20 0.94
N MET A 18 22.94 -6.10 1.52
CA MET A 18 22.57 -4.96 2.37
C MET A 18 23.46 -4.85 3.62
N HIS A 19 23.75 -5.99 4.26
CA HIS A 19 24.70 -6.03 5.39
C HIS A 19 26.07 -5.50 4.98
N THR A 20 26.56 -5.85 3.80
CA THR A 20 27.84 -5.35 3.27
C THR A 20 27.79 -3.86 2.97
N LEU A 21 26.73 -3.38 2.31
CA LEU A 21 26.55 -1.98 1.97
C LEU A 21 26.51 -1.09 3.21
N ARG A 22 25.80 -1.50 4.24
CA ARG A 22 25.74 -0.77 5.52
C ARG A 22 27.11 -0.58 6.18
N ARG A 23 28.05 -1.48 5.93
CA ARG A 23 29.40 -1.44 6.51
C ARG A 23 30.44 -0.74 5.63
N GLU A 24 30.28 -0.81 4.30
CA GLU A 24 31.33 -0.46 3.35
C GLU A 24 30.95 0.73 2.45
N CYS A 25 29.67 1.01 2.22
CA CYS A 25 29.22 2.14 1.45
C CYS A 25 28.93 3.34 2.37
N PRO A 26 29.63 4.48 2.23
CA PRO A 26 29.41 5.63 3.10
C PRO A 26 27.98 6.16 3.09
N TRP A 27 27.34 6.16 1.92
CA TRP A 27 25.97 6.64 1.78
C TRP A 27 24.98 5.73 2.51
N ASP A 28 25.07 4.40 2.29
CA ASP A 28 24.19 3.44 2.96
C ASP A 28 24.41 3.46 4.48
N ALA A 29 25.66 3.57 4.94
CA ALA A 29 26.02 3.61 6.36
C ALA A 29 25.40 4.80 7.12
N GLU A 30 25.22 5.94 6.46
CA GLU A 30 24.66 7.15 7.05
C GLU A 30 23.12 7.13 7.13
N GLN A 31 22.43 6.23 6.38
CA GLN A 31 20.97 6.22 6.36
C GLN A 31 20.35 5.83 7.72
N THR A 32 19.22 6.46 8.00
CA THR A 32 18.39 6.22 9.18
C THR A 32 16.96 5.83 8.77
N HIS A 33 16.17 5.35 9.71
CA HIS A 33 14.75 5.11 9.43
C HIS A 33 14.05 6.36 8.90
N GLU A 34 14.39 7.52 9.42
CA GLU A 34 13.80 8.81 9.05
C GLU A 34 14.23 9.27 7.65
N SER A 35 15.52 9.12 7.29
CA SER A 35 16.01 9.53 5.98
C SER A 35 15.44 8.69 4.84
N LEU A 36 15.08 7.44 5.11
CA LEU A 36 14.53 6.52 4.12
C LEU A 36 12.99 6.65 3.93
N VAL A 37 12.29 7.47 4.74
CA VAL A 37 10.82 7.61 4.60
C VAL A 37 10.41 8.10 3.21
N GLY A 38 11.20 9.03 2.62
CA GLY A 38 10.93 9.53 1.27
C GLY A 38 10.97 8.41 0.22
N TYR A 39 12.06 7.66 0.20
CA TYR A 39 12.24 6.52 -0.70
C TYR A 39 11.16 5.46 -0.52
N LEU A 40 10.83 5.05 0.72
CA LEU A 40 9.75 4.07 0.96
C LEU A 40 8.40 4.51 0.37
N VAL A 41 8.08 5.81 0.40
CA VAL A 41 6.85 6.34 -0.20
C VAL A 41 6.95 6.34 -1.73
N GLU A 42 8.10 6.71 -2.28
CA GLU A 42 8.39 6.72 -3.72
C GLU A 42 8.25 5.31 -4.30
N GLU A 43 8.99 4.32 -3.81
CA GLU A 43 8.90 2.92 -4.26
C GLU A 43 7.47 2.35 -4.15
N THR A 44 6.74 2.74 -3.09
CA THR A 44 5.33 2.33 -2.96
C THR A 44 4.47 2.88 -4.09
N LEU A 45 4.71 4.11 -4.54
CA LEU A 45 3.95 4.74 -5.63
C LEU A 45 4.36 4.17 -6.99
N GLU A 46 5.63 3.85 -7.18
CA GLU A 46 6.15 3.21 -8.40
C GLU A 46 5.61 1.79 -8.58
N VAL A 47 5.50 1.01 -7.49
CA VAL A 47 4.75 -0.28 -7.51
C VAL A 47 3.31 -0.07 -7.96
N VAL A 48 2.62 0.95 -7.44
CA VAL A 48 1.23 1.25 -7.85
C VAL A 48 1.18 1.63 -9.33
N GLU A 49 2.11 2.44 -9.80
CA GLU A 49 2.19 2.86 -11.20
C GLU A 49 2.46 1.66 -12.13
N ALA A 50 3.40 0.78 -11.78
CA ALA A 50 3.68 -0.44 -12.53
C ALA A 50 2.45 -1.35 -12.66
N ILE A 51 1.66 -1.49 -11.58
CA ILE A 51 0.39 -2.23 -11.59
C ILE A 51 -0.64 -1.53 -12.50
N GLU A 52 -0.76 -0.21 -12.42
CA GLU A 52 -1.73 0.57 -13.20
C GLU A 52 -1.40 0.58 -14.70
N HIS A 53 -0.12 0.40 -15.09
CA HIS A 53 0.33 0.31 -16.48
C HIS A 53 0.41 -1.14 -17.02
N ASP A 54 0.02 -2.14 -16.23
CA ASP A 54 0.01 -3.58 -16.59
C ASP A 54 1.39 -4.07 -17.11
N SER A 55 2.47 -3.66 -16.41
CA SER A 55 3.85 -3.97 -16.78
C SER A 55 4.49 -4.93 -15.79
N ASP A 56 4.54 -6.21 -16.11
CA ASP A 56 5.21 -7.24 -15.30
C ASP A 56 6.71 -6.94 -15.09
N VAL A 57 7.37 -6.34 -16.09
CA VAL A 57 8.81 -6.01 -16.01
C VAL A 57 9.04 -4.91 -15.00
N ALA A 58 8.29 -3.81 -15.09
CA ALA A 58 8.35 -2.72 -14.13
C ALA A 58 7.91 -3.21 -12.73
N LEU A 59 6.86 -4.02 -12.64
CA LEU A 59 6.39 -4.54 -11.36
C LEU A 59 7.46 -5.40 -10.64
N VAL A 60 8.26 -6.18 -11.37
CA VAL A 60 9.38 -6.94 -10.76
C VAL A 60 10.45 -6.01 -10.23
N GLU A 61 10.79 -4.93 -10.96
CA GLU A 61 11.75 -3.91 -10.58
C GLU A 61 11.29 -3.19 -9.29
N GLU A 62 10.10 -2.60 -9.32
CA GLU A 62 9.58 -1.80 -8.21
C GLU A 62 9.27 -2.63 -6.94
N LEU A 63 8.83 -3.89 -7.10
CA LEU A 63 8.73 -4.81 -5.97
C LEU A 63 10.09 -5.15 -5.37
N GLY A 64 11.16 -5.16 -6.18
CA GLY A 64 12.54 -5.33 -5.74
C GLY A 64 12.97 -4.14 -4.87
N ASP A 65 12.70 -2.92 -5.31
CA ASP A 65 13.05 -1.69 -4.59
C ASP A 65 12.22 -1.52 -3.30
N LEU A 66 10.94 -1.87 -3.33
CA LEU A 66 10.13 -1.93 -2.12
C LEU A 66 10.66 -3.00 -1.13
N LEU A 67 11.10 -4.16 -1.62
CA LEU A 67 11.73 -5.20 -0.78
C LEU A 67 13.06 -4.72 -0.21
N LEU A 68 13.87 -3.98 -0.99
CA LEU A 68 15.08 -3.32 -0.52
C LEU A 68 14.78 -2.42 0.68
N GLN A 69 13.73 -1.59 0.63
CA GLN A 69 13.35 -0.73 1.77
C GLN A 69 13.08 -1.56 3.04
N VAL A 70 12.39 -2.71 2.91
CA VAL A 70 12.11 -3.60 4.06
C VAL A 70 13.41 -4.15 4.64
N VAL A 71 14.31 -4.67 3.80
CA VAL A 71 15.61 -5.24 4.24
C VAL A 71 16.50 -4.16 4.84
N PHE A 72 16.55 -2.97 4.23
CA PHE A 72 17.33 -1.83 4.71
C PHE A 72 16.91 -1.40 6.12
N HIS A 73 15.62 -1.21 6.33
CA HIS A 73 15.08 -0.89 7.66
C HIS A 73 15.37 -1.97 8.69
N ALA A 74 15.31 -3.24 8.29
CA ALA A 74 15.60 -4.35 9.19
C ALA A 74 17.10 -4.39 9.57
N GLU A 75 18.00 -4.09 8.64
CA GLU A 75 19.44 -4.03 8.91
C GLU A 75 19.80 -2.87 9.85
N ILE A 76 19.25 -1.66 9.64
CA ILE A 76 19.41 -0.53 10.57
C ILE A 76 18.95 -0.89 11.99
N ALA A 77 17.86 -1.66 12.10
CA ALA A 77 17.35 -2.09 13.40
C ALA A 77 18.25 -3.16 14.03
N ALA A 78 18.78 -4.10 13.24
CA ALA A 78 19.68 -5.16 13.69
C ALA A 78 21.00 -4.61 14.24
N GLU A 79 21.58 -3.58 13.61
CA GLU A 79 22.76 -2.85 14.12
C GLU A 79 22.56 -2.31 15.54
N ARG A 80 21.32 -1.96 15.87
CA ARG A 80 20.92 -1.45 17.19
C ARG A 80 20.37 -2.54 18.12
N SER A 81 20.49 -3.81 17.74
CA SER A 81 19.98 -4.97 18.47
C SER A 81 18.48 -4.83 18.82
N LYS A 82 17.67 -4.29 17.90
CA LYS A 82 16.22 -4.09 18.10
C LYS A 82 15.41 -5.24 17.52
N PHE A 83 15.54 -5.51 16.23
CA PHE A 83 14.91 -6.62 15.52
C PHE A 83 15.67 -6.91 14.22
N THR A 84 15.40 -8.06 13.63
CA THR A 84 16.01 -8.54 12.39
C THR A 84 14.97 -8.71 11.29
N ILE A 85 15.40 -8.97 10.06
CA ILE A 85 14.51 -9.33 8.95
C ILE A 85 13.71 -10.61 9.26
N ASP A 86 14.31 -11.57 10.00
CA ASP A 86 13.60 -12.77 10.42
C ASP A 86 12.45 -12.48 11.40
N ASP A 87 12.60 -11.48 12.28
CA ASP A 87 11.54 -11.04 13.17
C ASP A 87 10.39 -10.39 12.39
N VAL A 88 10.72 -9.61 11.35
CA VAL A 88 9.73 -9.00 10.45
C VAL A 88 8.95 -10.10 9.71
N ALA A 89 9.67 -11.05 9.09
CA ALA A 89 9.08 -12.14 8.33
C ALA A 89 8.23 -13.07 9.21
N ARG A 90 8.74 -13.46 10.38
CA ARG A 90 8.02 -14.27 11.37
C ARG A 90 6.76 -13.56 11.85
N GLY A 91 6.89 -12.29 12.21
CA GLY A 91 5.75 -11.50 12.70
C GLY A 91 4.60 -11.40 11.71
N ILE A 92 4.87 -11.26 10.40
CA ILE A 92 3.81 -11.25 9.40
C ILE A 92 3.27 -12.66 9.11
N ALA A 93 4.13 -13.69 9.07
CA ALA A 93 3.70 -15.07 8.87
C ALA A 93 2.77 -15.54 9.98
N ASP A 94 3.16 -15.36 11.24
CA ASP A 94 2.36 -15.72 12.42
C ASP A 94 0.99 -15.00 12.40
N LYS A 95 0.99 -13.73 12.05
CA LYS A 95 -0.23 -12.93 11.91
C LYS A 95 -1.15 -13.47 10.81
N LEU A 96 -0.60 -13.86 9.67
CA LEU A 96 -1.38 -14.45 8.57
C LEU A 96 -1.97 -15.81 8.98
N VAL A 97 -1.20 -16.67 9.62
CA VAL A 97 -1.67 -17.95 10.12
C VAL A 97 -2.79 -17.77 11.15
N ALA A 98 -2.61 -16.90 12.13
CA ALA A 98 -3.61 -16.63 13.16
C ALA A 98 -4.93 -16.05 12.61
N ARG A 99 -4.85 -15.27 11.52
CA ARG A 99 -6.03 -14.66 10.91
C ARG A 99 -6.78 -15.55 9.93
N HIS A 100 -6.18 -16.69 9.51
CA HIS A 100 -6.78 -17.66 8.60
C HIS A 100 -6.92 -19.06 9.22
N PRO A 101 -7.59 -19.21 10.38
CA PRO A 101 -7.70 -20.52 11.02
C PRO A 101 -8.49 -21.53 10.18
N TYR A 102 -9.34 -21.09 9.29
CA TYR A 102 -10.04 -21.95 8.32
C TYR A 102 -9.08 -22.53 7.24
N VAL A 103 -7.87 -21.96 7.08
CA VAL A 103 -6.83 -22.51 6.21
C VAL A 103 -5.83 -23.35 6.98
N PHE A 104 -5.40 -22.88 8.16
CA PHE A 104 -4.25 -23.45 8.88
C PHE A 104 -4.64 -24.28 10.10
N ALA A 105 -5.86 -24.15 10.63
CA ALA A 105 -6.27 -24.81 11.88
C ALA A 105 -7.61 -25.58 11.77
N GLY A 106 -8.12 -25.82 10.56
CA GLY A 106 -9.33 -26.61 10.35
C GLY A 106 -10.63 -26.00 10.89
N ALA A 107 -10.65 -24.70 11.16
CA ALA A 107 -11.87 -24.01 11.56
C ALA A 107 -12.81 -23.84 10.35
N ASP A 108 -14.10 -23.67 10.62
CA ASP A 108 -15.09 -23.39 9.56
C ASP A 108 -14.78 -22.06 8.86
N ARG A 109 -15.02 -22.04 7.56
CA ARG A 109 -14.86 -20.83 6.77
C ARG A 109 -15.99 -19.84 7.12
N PRO A 110 -15.69 -18.59 7.50
CA PRO A 110 -16.71 -17.59 7.78
C PRO A 110 -17.47 -17.19 6.50
N ASP A 111 -18.76 -16.86 6.65
CA ASP A 111 -19.61 -16.39 5.55
C ASP A 111 -19.07 -15.05 4.98
N ASP A 112 -18.64 -14.13 5.86
CA ASP A 112 -18.01 -12.87 5.49
C ASP A 112 -16.54 -12.85 5.95
N LEU A 113 -15.66 -13.01 4.98
CA LEU A 113 -14.22 -13.03 5.20
C LEU A 113 -13.67 -11.66 5.65
N LEU A 114 -14.20 -10.57 5.09
CA LEU A 114 -13.71 -9.22 5.40
C LEU A 114 -14.10 -8.80 6.82
N VAL A 115 -15.35 -9.02 7.20
CA VAL A 115 -15.82 -8.75 8.57
C VAL A 115 -15.08 -9.60 9.58
N SER A 116 -14.91 -10.89 9.33
CA SER A 116 -14.16 -11.80 10.20
C SER A 116 -12.69 -11.37 10.35
N TRP A 117 -12.06 -10.93 9.26
CA TRP A 117 -10.69 -10.41 9.25
C TRP A 117 -10.54 -9.15 10.12
N GLU A 118 -11.40 -8.15 9.94
CA GLU A 118 -11.35 -6.91 10.72
C GLU A 118 -11.67 -7.14 12.20
N GLN A 119 -12.58 -8.05 12.55
CA GLN A 119 -12.86 -8.43 13.93
C GLN A 119 -11.64 -9.03 14.61
N ARG A 120 -10.94 -9.99 13.96
CA ARG A 120 -9.70 -10.59 14.50
C ARG A 120 -8.60 -9.57 14.68
N LYS A 121 -8.44 -8.69 13.71
CA LYS A 121 -7.48 -7.61 13.74
C LYS A 121 -7.75 -6.58 14.85
N ARG A 122 -9.03 -6.36 15.17
CA ARG A 122 -9.45 -5.54 16.30
C ARG A 122 -9.07 -6.18 17.63
N ALA A 123 -9.42 -7.47 17.79
CA ALA A 123 -9.13 -8.23 19.00
C ALA A 123 -7.62 -8.31 19.27
N GLU A 124 -6.82 -8.64 18.23
CA GLU A 124 -5.35 -8.71 18.32
C GLU A 124 -4.71 -7.40 18.80
N LYS A 125 -5.24 -6.26 18.34
CA LYS A 125 -4.65 -4.94 18.63
C LYS A 125 -5.28 -4.21 19.82
N GLY A 126 -6.26 -4.80 20.49
CA GLY A 126 -6.98 -4.17 21.61
C GLY A 126 -7.61 -2.82 21.23
N ARG A 127 -8.06 -2.64 19.99
CA ARG A 127 -8.62 -1.37 19.52
C ARG A 127 -9.95 -1.06 20.17
N THR A 128 -10.07 0.14 20.72
CA THR A 128 -11.29 0.65 21.35
C THR A 128 -12.13 1.49 20.39
N SER A 129 -11.51 2.14 19.42
CA SER A 129 -12.17 2.92 18.37
C SER A 129 -11.98 2.32 16.98
N VAL A 130 -12.98 2.49 16.11
CA VAL A 130 -12.88 2.16 14.68
C VAL A 130 -11.80 3.00 13.97
N LEU A 131 -11.44 4.14 14.54
CA LEU A 131 -10.43 5.06 14.02
C LEU A 131 -9.00 4.66 14.42
N ASP A 132 -8.82 3.78 15.42
CA ASP A 132 -7.51 3.42 15.95
C ASP A 132 -6.62 2.78 14.87
N GLY A 133 -5.38 3.33 14.73
CA GLY A 133 -4.37 2.81 13.82
C GLY A 133 -4.71 2.98 12.32
N ILE A 134 -5.54 3.98 11.98
CA ILE A 134 -5.63 4.49 10.60
C ILE A 134 -4.53 5.53 10.43
N PRO A 135 -3.56 5.32 9.50
CA PRO A 135 -2.49 6.28 9.30
C PRO A 135 -3.03 7.64 8.86
N GLN A 136 -2.55 8.71 9.53
CA GLN A 136 -3.01 10.06 9.22
C GLN A 136 -2.47 10.60 7.89
N ARG A 137 -1.36 10.04 7.40
CA ARG A 137 -0.69 10.43 6.16
C ARG A 137 -1.26 9.75 4.90
N MET A 138 -2.28 8.89 5.05
CA MET A 138 -3.01 8.38 3.88
C MET A 138 -3.62 9.53 3.09
N SER A 139 -3.81 9.33 1.76
CA SER A 139 -4.62 10.25 0.97
C SER A 139 -6.02 10.43 1.58
N ALA A 140 -6.66 11.57 1.35
CA ALA A 140 -7.96 11.84 1.93
C ALA A 140 -9.03 10.83 1.47
N LEU A 141 -9.00 10.40 0.20
CA LEU A 141 -9.94 9.43 -0.36
C LEU A 141 -9.73 8.04 0.24
N SER A 142 -8.49 7.53 0.23
CA SER A 142 -8.15 6.24 0.84
C SER A 142 -8.45 6.20 2.34
N ARG A 143 -8.20 7.31 3.05
CA ARG A 143 -8.49 7.39 4.48
C ARG A 143 -9.99 7.39 4.75
N ALA A 144 -10.76 8.16 3.98
CA ALA A 144 -12.22 8.19 4.10
C ALA A 144 -12.83 6.82 3.81
N ALA A 145 -12.44 6.15 2.72
CA ALA A 145 -12.87 4.80 2.39
C ALA A 145 -12.57 3.82 3.53
N LYS A 146 -11.37 3.89 4.12
CA LYS A 146 -10.98 3.05 5.25
C LYS A 146 -11.78 3.32 6.53
N VAL A 147 -12.09 4.58 6.82
CA VAL A 147 -12.97 4.95 7.93
C VAL A 147 -14.36 4.37 7.72
N MET A 148 -14.95 4.55 6.53
CA MET A 148 -16.28 4.05 6.18
C MET A 148 -16.35 2.52 6.26
N ALA A 149 -15.39 1.81 5.68
CA ALA A 149 -15.33 0.36 5.74
C ALA A 149 -15.26 -0.17 7.18
N ARG A 150 -14.49 0.47 8.06
CA ARG A 150 -14.42 0.08 9.46
C ARG A 150 -15.69 0.43 10.24
N THR A 151 -16.30 1.55 9.96
CA THR A 151 -17.57 1.96 10.55
C THR A 151 -18.63 0.92 10.25
N THR A 152 -18.74 0.50 8.99
CA THR A 152 -19.68 -0.55 8.53
C THR A 152 -19.36 -1.90 9.18
N SER A 153 -18.10 -2.36 9.11
CA SER A 153 -17.72 -3.70 9.60
C SER A 153 -17.80 -3.85 11.13
N HIS A 154 -17.84 -2.74 11.86
CA HIS A 154 -17.95 -2.73 13.33
C HIS A 154 -19.36 -2.36 13.80
N GLY A 155 -20.32 -2.18 12.89
CA GLY A 155 -21.71 -1.87 13.24
C GLY A 155 -21.88 -0.52 13.96
N VAL A 156 -21.01 0.46 13.66
CA VAL A 156 -21.17 1.80 14.21
C VAL A 156 -22.26 2.51 13.42
N ASP A 157 -23.37 2.81 14.05
CA ASP A 157 -24.52 3.46 13.45
C ASP A 157 -24.30 4.98 13.33
N VAL A 158 -23.70 5.38 12.21
CA VAL A 158 -23.50 6.78 11.85
C VAL A 158 -23.75 6.97 10.36
N PRO A 159 -24.42 8.04 9.93
CA PRO A 159 -24.54 8.36 8.51
C PRO A 159 -23.16 8.57 7.89
N LEU A 160 -22.82 7.75 6.88
CA LEU A 160 -21.53 7.85 6.20
C LEU A 160 -21.49 9.02 5.19
N ALA A 161 -22.64 9.37 4.64
CA ALA A 161 -22.75 10.57 3.79
C ALA A 161 -22.71 11.82 4.68
N PRO A 162 -21.74 12.73 4.47
CA PRO A 162 -21.66 13.95 5.23
C PRO A 162 -22.84 14.89 4.93
N VAL A 163 -23.19 15.69 5.92
CA VAL A 163 -24.27 16.69 5.81
C VAL A 163 -23.62 18.02 5.42
N GLY A 164 -23.78 18.46 4.18
CA GLY A 164 -23.28 19.75 3.70
C GLY A 164 -23.14 19.80 2.18
N ASP A 165 -23.17 21.02 1.63
CA ASP A 165 -23.05 21.29 0.20
C ASP A 165 -21.65 21.80 -0.20
N ASP A 166 -20.73 21.93 0.75
CA ASP A 166 -19.37 22.34 0.47
C ASP A 166 -18.60 21.27 -0.32
N VAL A 167 -17.51 21.66 -0.96
CA VAL A 167 -16.72 20.78 -1.82
C VAL A 167 -16.22 19.54 -1.06
N GLY A 168 -15.77 19.70 0.18
CA GLY A 168 -15.27 18.60 0.99
C GLY A 168 -16.36 17.56 1.31
N SER A 169 -17.54 18.03 1.70
CA SER A 169 -18.73 17.19 1.93
C SER A 169 -19.15 16.45 0.67
N ARG A 170 -19.13 17.09 -0.49
CA ARG A 170 -19.44 16.45 -1.79
C ARG A 170 -18.41 15.38 -2.16
N ILE A 171 -17.13 15.61 -1.94
CA ILE A 171 -16.08 14.61 -2.16
C ILE A 171 -16.31 13.39 -1.25
N LEU A 172 -16.58 13.59 0.04
CA LEU A 172 -16.84 12.50 0.95
C LEU A 172 -18.14 11.74 0.62
N ALA A 173 -19.16 12.42 0.08
CA ALA A 173 -20.37 11.77 -0.40
C ALA A 173 -20.08 10.83 -1.58
N LEU A 174 -19.23 11.25 -2.53
CA LEU A 174 -18.77 10.40 -3.64
C LEU A 174 -17.96 9.19 -3.14
N VAL A 175 -17.13 9.36 -2.11
CA VAL A 175 -16.41 8.23 -1.48
C VAL A 175 -17.40 7.26 -0.82
N ALA A 176 -18.46 7.75 -0.17
CA ALA A 176 -19.48 6.90 0.43
C ALA A 176 -20.29 6.12 -0.63
N GLU A 177 -20.59 6.77 -1.75
CA GLU A 177 -21.23 6.12 -2.91
C GLU A 177 -20.34 5.04 -3.49
N ALA A 178 -19.06 5.32 -3.74
CA ALA A 178 -18.08 4.37 -4.21
C ALA A 178 -17.93 3.18 -3.25
N HIS A 179 -17.86 3.44 -1.94
CA HIS A 179 -17.80 2.39 -0.92
C HIS A 179 -19.02 1.45 -0.98
N THR A 180 -20.22 2.01 -1.12
CA THR A 180 -21.46 1.23 -1.23
C THR A 180 -21.49 0.39 -2.51
N ALA A 181 -20.91 0.89 -3.59
CA ALA A 181 -20.79 0.19 -4.87
C ALA A 181 -19.60 -0.80 -4.92
N GLY A 182 -18.80 -0.92 -3.86
CA GLY A 182 -17.60 -1.74 -3.84
C GLY A 182 -16.45 -1.22 -4.73
N ILE A 183 -16.46 0.09 -5.03
CA ILE A 183 -15.45 0.75 -5.85
C ILE A 183 -14.39 1.41 -4.95
N ASP A 184 -13.12 1.25 -5.28
CA ASP A 184 -12.04 2.01 -4.65
C ASP A 184 -12.03 3.44 -5.20
N ALA A 185 -12.36 4.41 -4.35
CA ALA A 185 -12.47 5.82 -4.75
C ALA A 185 -11.12 6.44 -5.14
N GLU A 186 -10.01 6.02 -4.51
CA GLU A 186 -8.66 6.47 -4.86
C GLU A 186 -8.27 6.00 -6.26
N GLN A 187 -8.46 4.70 -6.52
CA GLN A 187 -8.15 4.10 -7.83
C GLN A 187 -9.03 4.70 -8.94
N ALA A 188 -10.31 4.91 -8.66
CA ALA A 188 -11.23 5.54 -9.62
C ALA A 188 -10.80 6.99 -9.96
N ALA A 189 -10.38 7.77 -8.95
CA ALA A 189 -9.89 9.13 -9.14
C ALA A 189 -8.57 9.15 -9.94
N ARG A 190 -7.62 8.26 -9.62
CA ARG A 190 -6.36 8.10 -10.37
C ARG A 190 -6.61 7.73 -11.83
N ALA A 191 -7.52 6.79 -12.09
CA ALA A 191 -7.88 6.41 -13.47
C ALA A 191 -8.49 7.57 -14.25
N ALA A 192 -9.36 8.36 -13.64
CA ALA A 192 -9.95 9.55 -14.27
C ALA A 192 -8.89 10.64 -14.53
N LEU A 193 -7.94 10.82 -13.61
CA LEU A 193 -6.83 11.76 -13.77
C LEU A 193 -5.95 11.37 -14.96
N ARG A 194 -5.54 10.10 -15.08
CA ARG A 194 -4.76 9.62 -16.23
C ARG A 194 -5.47 9.89 -17.57
N GLN A 195 -6.78 9.70 -17.63
CA GLN A 195 -7.56 10.04 -18.84
C GLN A 195 -7.54 11.55 -19.15
N LEU A 196 -7.52 12.40 -18.14
CA LEU A 196 -7.39 13.84 -18.32
C LEU A 196 -5.99 14.20 -18.83
N GLU A 197 -4.94 13.64 -18.23
CA GLU A 197 -3.55 13.84 -18.63
C GLU A 197 -3.30 13.40 -20.08
N GLN A 198 -3.84 12.25 -20.49
CA GLN A 198 -3.75 11.78 -21.86
C GLN A 198 -4.41 12.76 -22.86
N ARG A 199 -5.60 13.28 -22.54
CA ARG A 199 -6.28 14.27 -23.39
C ARG A 199 -5.49 15.58 -23.50
N ILE A 200 -4.82 15.98 -22.41
CA ILE A 200 -3.95 17.16 -22.43
C ILE A 200 -2.76 16.91 -23.36
N ALA A 201 -2.05 15.79 -23.20
CA ALA A 201 -0.90 15.42 -24.03
C ALA A 201 -1.26 15.32 -25.53
N ASP A 202 -2.39 14.72 -25.87
CA ASP A 202 -2.90 14.62 -27.24
C ASP A 202 -3.17 16.01 -27.84
N THR A 203 -3.75 16.92 -27.04
CA THR A 203 -4.04 18.29 -27.44
C THR A 203 -2.76 19.08 -27.70
N GLU A 204 -1.78 19.00 -26.79
CA GLU A 204 -0.46 19.65 -26.94
C GLU A 204 0.29 19.14 -28.17
N SER A 205 0.29 17.82 -28.40
CA SER A 205 0.89 17.22 -29.59
C SER A 205 0.26 17.72 -30.88
N THR A 206 -1.05 17.89 -30.90
CA THR A 206 -1.80 18.39 -32.07
C THR A 206 -1.50 19.88 -32.31
N GLN A 207 -1.42 20.69 -31.27
CA GLN A 207 -1.07 22.12 -31.36
C GLN A 207 0.36 22.32 -31.88
N ALA A 208 1.31 21.52 -31.38
CA ALA A 208 2.72 21.56 -31.83
C ALA A 208 2.85 21.22 -33.33
N LYS A 209 2.14 20.21 -33.83
CA LYS A 209 2.11 19.86 -35.26
C LYS A 209 1.52 21.00 -36.11
N ASN A 210 0.43 21.61 -35.67
CA ASN A 210 -0.22 22.70 -36.40
C ASN A 210 0.64 23.97 -36.42
N ALA A 211 1.35 24.29 -35.34
CA ALA A 211 2.29 25.41 -35.28
C ALA A 211 3.46 25.26 -36.26
N HIS A 212 3.96 24.01 -36.39
CA HIS A 212 5.05 23.70 -37.32
C HIS A 212 4.60 23.83 -38.81
N HIS A 213 3.36 23.49 -39.12
CA HIS A 213 2.79 23.63 -40.47
C HIS A 213 2.47 25.09 -40.83
N ALA A 214 2.21 25.97 -39.84
CA ALA A 214 1.91 27.39 -40.08
C ALA A 214 3.17 28.24 -40.25
N SER A 215 4.35 27.72 -39.96
CA SER A 215 5.64 28.44 -39.99
C SER A 215 6.54 28.05 -41.17
N GLY A 216 6.08 27.14 -42.05
CA GLY A 216 6.74 26.70 -43.28
C GLY A 216 5.95 27.09 -44.50
#